data_0fad114a138259f1f58b7b7dbcdcbe38
#
_entry.id   0fad114a138259f1f58b7b7dbcdcbe38
#
_cell.length_a   1.000
_cell.length_b   1.000
_cell.length_c   1.000
_cell.angle_alpha   90.00
_cell.angle_beta   90.00
_cell.angle_gamma   90.00
#
_symmetry.space_group_name_H-M   'P 1'
#
loop_
_entity.id
_entity.type
_entity.pdbx_description
1 polymer ?
#
loop_
_entity_poly.entity_id
_entity_poly.type
_entity_poly.pdbx_seq_one_letter_code
_entity_poly.pdbx_strand_id
1 'polypeptide(L)'
;MLVSPKDLLDNTNNSTKIDIMNFLSIDCSTERSSLFIKVKNKTFIKVLQSDKLNNDLLMKKILDFFAENNLSFNDIHEVFANQGPGNFSGIRGSLAVAKGISLSKNINLLGYNTFIWICSKYFGKQSSIYALIKFREKYYIQKFNKTLRTISKIKLITKDTILQKYKDKFLVFPRSIAKDYDKKILQLSNINIAESNHKELEFLKLKGLLDEDLIKPLYLS
;
A
#
# COMPACT_ATOMS: atom_id res chain seq x y z
N MET A 1 33.53 51.66 -3.33
CA MET A 1 32.85 51.01 -4.43
C MET A 1 31.52 50.48 -3.90
N LEU A 2 30.43 51.12 -4.27
CA LEU A 2 29.08 50.73 -3.87
C LEU A 2 28.58 49.66 -4.87
N VAL A 3 28.25 48.49 -4.36
CA VAL A 3 27.65 47.38 -5.15
C VAL A 3 26.19 47.75 -5.44
N SER A 4 25.83 47.67 -6.72
CA SER A 4 24.51 48.03 -7.24
C SER A 4 23.43 47.05 -6.76
N PRO A 5 22.18 47.52 -6.47
CA PRO A 5 21.07 46.64 -6.04
C PRO A 5 20.50 45.70 -7.13
N LYS A 6 21.13 45.63 -8.29
CA LYS A 6 20.66 44.77 -9.41
C LYS A 6 21.19 43.36 -9.43
N ASP A 7 22.17 43.00 -8.57
CA ASP A 7 22.77 41.65 -8.56
C ASP A 7 22.13 40.66 -7.56
N LEU A 8 20.94 41.00 -7.01
CA LEU A 8 20.23 40.18 -6.03
C LEU A 8 18.91 39.57 -6.53
N LEU A 9 18.67 39.55 -7.84
CA LEU A 9 17.40 39.08 -8.41
C LEU A 9 17.55 37.98 -9.45
N ASP A 10 18.47 37.01 -9.25
CA ASP A 10 18.49 35.80 -10.09
C ASP A 10 18.91 34.60 -9.26
N ASN A 11 18.01 34.07 -8.44
CA ASN A 11 18.09 32.68 -7.96
C ASN A 11 16.79 32.24 -7.23
N THR A 12 15.62 32.37 -7.87
CA THR A 12 14.40 31.71 -7.39
C THR A 12 13.63 31.05 -8.54
N ASN A 13 14.29 30.23 -9.32
CA ASN A 13 13.64 29.28 -10.21
C ASN A 13 14.04 27.83 -9.88
N ASN A 14 13.98 27.48 -8.60
CA ASN A 14 13.78 26.09 -8.22
C ASN A 14 12.26 25.80 -8.23
N SER A 15 11.67 25.80 -9.43
CA SER A 15 10.46 25.02 -9.65
C SER A 15 10.82 23.57 -9.36
N THR A 16 10.52 23.07 -8.17
CA THR A 16 10.50 21.66 -7.87
C THR A 16 9.61 21.01 -8.93
N LYS A 17 10.23 20.46 -9.98
CA LYS A 17 9.58 19.57 -10.91
C LYS A 17 8.96 18.48 -10.05
N ILE A 18 7.65 18.52 -9.83
CA ILE A 18 6.93 17.43 -9.21
C ILE A 18 7.13 16.29 -10.20
N ASP A 19 8.07 15.39 -9.91
CA ASP A 19 8.29 14.21 -10.72
C ASP A 19 6.98 13.44 -10.72
N ILE A 20 6.30 13.48 -11.86
CA ILE A 20 5.03 12.80 -12.04
C ILE A 20 5.33 11.31 -11.97
N MET A 21 4.99 10.71 -10.84
CA MET A 21 5.24 9.30 -10.58
C MET A 21 4.33 8.43 -11.45
N ASN A 22 4.93 7.67 -12.37
CA ASN A 22 4.25 6.68 -13.19
C ASN A 22 4.54 5.29 -12.63
N PHE A 23 3.52 4.55 -12.24
CA PHE A 23 3.73 3.24 -11.61
C PHE A 23 2.61 2.24 -11.91
N LEU A 24 2.98 0.96 -11.83
CA LEU A 24 2.07 -0.16 -11.70
C LEU A 24 2.01 -0.58 -10.23
N SER A 25 0.83 -0.76 -9.66
CA SER A 25 0.66 -1.39 -8.35
C SER A 25 -0.10 -2.71 -8.48
N ILE A 26 0.40 -3.74 -7.81
CA ILE A 26 -0.15 -5.10 -7.82
C ILE A 26 -0.53 -5.49 -6.40
N ASP A 27 -1.81 -5.77 -6.17
CA ASP A 27 -2.31 -6.33 -4.91
C ASP A 27 -3.06 -7.63 -5.17
N CYS A 28 -2.46 -8.75 -4.77
CA CYS A 28 -3.09 -10.07 -4.75
C CYS A 28 -3.15 -10.66 -3.33
N SER A 29 -3.14 -9.80 -2.31
CA SER A 29 -3.16 -10.21 -0.90
C SER A 29 -4.54 -10.69 -0.42
N THR A 30 -5.61 -10.32 -1.11
CA THR A 30 -6.99 -10.68 -0.78
C THR A 30 -7.71 -11.35 -1.96
N GLU A 31 -8.92 -11.87 -1.71
CA GLU A 31 -9.79 -12.39 -2.78
C GLU A 31 -10.15 -11.33 -3.83
N ARG A 32 -10.17 -10.06 -3.44
CA ARG A 32 -10.35 -8.92 -4.35
C ARG A 32 -8.99 -8.38 -4.78
N SER A 33 -8.27 -9.19 -5.53
CA SER A 33 -7.00 -8.76 -6.13
C SER A 33 -7.22 -7.59 -7.08
N SER A 34 -6.25 -6.68 -7.17
CA SER A 34 -6.37 -5.49 -8.00
C SER A 34 -5.05 -5.10 -8.65
N LEU A 35 -5.17 -4.55 -9.86
CA LEU A 35 -4.10 -3.88 -10.58
C LEU A 35 -4.45 -2.39 -10.66
N PHE A 36 -3.45 -1.56 -10.51
CA PHE A 36 -3.59 -0.11 -10.64
C PHE A 36 -2.42 0.45 -11.44
N ILE A 37 -2.72 1.29 -12.42
CA ILE A 37 -1.71 2.01 -13.19
C ILE A 37 -1.94 3.51 -13.02
N LYS A 38 -0.88 4.25 -12.72
CA LYS A 38 -0.85 5.70 -12.82
C LYS A 38 0.18 6.10 -13.87
N VAL A 39 -0.26 6.85 -14.86
CA VAL A 39 0.62 7.45 -15.89
C VAL A 39 0.22 8.91 -16.03
N LYS A 40 1.16 9.82 -15.74
CA LYS A 40 0.90 11.26 -15.66
C LYS A 40 -0.26 11.55 -14.69
N ASN A 41 -1.32 12.17 -15.19
CA ASN A 41 -2.51 12.51 -14.39
C ASN A 41 -3.66 11.49 -14.56
N LYS A 42 -3.45 10.41 -15.34
CA LYS A 42 -4.46 9.37 -15.57
C LYS A 42 -4.23 8.20 -14.62
N THR A 43 -5.32 7.63 -14.14
CA THR A 43 -5.31 6.45 -13.28
C THR A 43 -6.26 5.42 -13.82
N PHE A 44 -5.84 4.16 -13.78
CA PHE A 44 -6.61 3.02 -14.24
C PHE A 44 -6.62 1.97 -13.12
N ILE A 45 -7.74 1.32 -12.91
CA ILE A 45 -7.88 0.25 -11.91
C ILE A 45 -8.59 -0.94 -12.54
N LYS A 46 -8.11 -2.14 -12.28
CA LYS A 46 -8.73 -3.40 -12.67
C LYS A 46 -8.83 -4.32 -11.47
N VAL A 47 -10.06 -4.66 -11.08
CA VAL A 47 -10.30 -5.67 -10.06
C VAL A 47 -10.23 -7.03 -10.74
N LEU A 48 -9.39 -7.91 -10.22
CA LEU A 48 -9.25 -9.28 -10.69
C LEU A 48 -10.24 -10.15 -9.94
N GLN A 49 -11.19 -10.77 -10.65
CA GLN A 49 -12.14 -11.70 -10.04
C GLN A 49 -11.41 -12.95 -9.53
N SER A 50 -11.83 -13.45 -8.37
CA SER A 50 -11.18 -14.56 -7.67
C SER A 50 -11.44 -15.93 -8.29
N ASP A 51 -12.27 -16.01 -9.32
CA ASP A 51 -12.59 -17.27 -10.00
C ASP A 51 -11.32 -17.87 -10.60
N LYS A 52 -10.61 -18.60 -9.75
CA LYS A 52 -9.35 -19.25 -10.07
C LYS A 52 -8.28 -18.21 -10.45
N LEU A 53 -7.75 -17.50 -9.46
CA LEU A 53 -6.43 -16.88 -9.58
C LEU A 53 -5.42 -18.02 -9.87
N ASN A 54 -5.43 -18.47 -11.13
CA ASN A 54 -4.27 -19.11 -11.69
C ASN A 54 -3.20 -18.01 -11.68
N ASN A 55 -2.32 -18.03 -10.69
CA ASN A 55 -1.19 -17.11 -10.60
C ASN A 55 -0.39 -17.09 -11.92
N ASP A 56 -0.46 -18.20 -12.67
CA ASP A 56 0.13 -18.38 -13.99
C ASP A 56 -0.42 -17.38 -15.04
N LEU A 57 -1.62 -16.83 -14.83
CA LEU A 57 -2.23 -15.85 -15.73
C LEU A 57 -2.06 -14.40 -15.28
N LEU A 58 -1.42 -14.14 -14.12
CA LEU A 58 -1.31 -12.76 -13.61
C LEU A 58 -0.54 -11.87 -14.59
N MET A 59 0.57 -12.36 -15.15
CA MET A 59 1.33 -11.60 -16.14
C MET A 59 0.50 -11.30 -17.39
N LYS A 60 -0.27 -12.27 -17.89
CA LYS A 60 -1.19 -12.04 -19.00
C LYS A 60 -2.23 -10.97 -18.66
N LYS A 61 -2.86 -11.03 -17.49
CA LYS A 61 -3.83 -10.02 -17.03
C LYS A 61 -3.23 -8.61 -16.94
N ILE A 62 -1.95 -8.51 -16.55
CA ILE A 62 -1.22 -7.23 -16.55
C ILE A 62 -1.02 -6.73 -17.98
N LEU A 63 -0.55 -7.58 -18.90
CA LEU A 63 -0.37 -7.21 -20.31
C LEU A 63 -1.69 -6.78 -20.95
N ASP A 64 -2.76 -7.54 -20.74
CA ASP A 64 -4.09 -7.21 -21.22
C ASP A 64 -4.55 -5.84 -20.67
N PHE A 65 -4.28 -5.56 -19.38
CA PHE A 65 -4.66 -4.29 -18.74
C PHE A 65 -3.88 -3.09 -19.31
N PHE A 66 -2.60 -3.26 -19.63
CA PHE A 66 -1.84 -2.24 -20.35
C PHE A 66 -2.42 -2.00 -21.74
N ALA A 67 -2.67 -3.06 -22.51
CA ALA A 67 -3.22 -2.98 -23.87
C ALA A 67 -4.61 -2.32 -23.92
N GLU A 68 -5.51 -2.69 -23.00
CA GLU A 68 -6.86 -2.10 -22.86
C GLU A 68 -6.82 -0.57 -22.67
N ASN A 69 -5.72 -0.05 -22.12
CA ASN A 69 -5.58 1.38 -21.83
C ASN A 69 -4.60 2.09 -22.79
N ASN A 70 -4.17 1.43 -23.87
CA ASN A 70 -3.17 1.91 -24.81
C ASN A 70 -1.85 2.34 -24.13
N LEU A 71 -1.39 1.55 -23.16
CA LEU A 71 -0.18 1.73 -22.39
C LEU A 71 0.79 0.57 -22.61
N SER A 72 2.06 0.81 -22.27
CA SER A 72 3.13 -0.18 -22.25
C SER A 72 3.97 -0.07 -20.99
N PHE A 73 4.86 -1.04 -20.75
CA PHE A 73 5.80 -0.95 -19.64
C PHE A 73 6.78 0.24 -19.74
N ASN A 74 6.96 0.83 -20.92
CA ASN A 74 7.80 2.01 -21.08
C ASN A 74 7.16 3.28 -20.50
N ASP A 75 5.85 3.23 -20.20
CA ASP A 75 5.12 4.36 -19.62
C ASP A 75 5.23 4.41 -18.11
N ILE A 76 5.76 3.37 -17.45
CA ILE A 76 5.95 3.29 -16.01
C ILE A 76 7.41 3.26 -15.61
N HIS A 77 7.73 3.80 -14.43
CA HIS A 77 9.10 3.87 -13.90
C HIS A 77 9.25 3.05 -12.63
N GLU A 78 8.13 2.55 -12.07
CA GLU A 78 8.12 1.83 -10.80
C GLU A 78 7.03 0.77 -10.76
N VAL A 79 7.29 -0.27 -9.96
CA VAL A 79 6.29 -1.29 -9.61
C VAL A 79 6.13 -1.30 -8.11
N PHE A 80 4.90 -1.22 -7.63
CA PHE A 80 4.54 -1.40 -6.23
C PHE A 80 3.86 -2.75 -6.04
N ALA A 81 4.28 -3.51 -5.03
CA ALA A 81 3.70 -4.81 -4.75
C ALA A 81 3.31 -4.97 -3.28
N ASN A 82 2.10 -5.46 -3.04
CA ASN A 82 1.67 -5.77 -1.68
C ASN A 82 2.36 -7.04 -1.16
N GLN A 83 3.07 -6.89 -0.05
CA GLN A 83 3.77 -7.98 0.64
C GLN A 83 2.85 -8.80 1.56
N GLY A 84 1.58 -8.38 1.72
CA GLY A 84 0.61 -8.98 2.63
C GLY A 84 0.44 -8.17 3.93
N PRO A 85 -0.13 -8.78 4.96
CA PRO A 85 -0.55 -10.20 5.04
C PRO A 85 -1.76 -10.51 4.17
N GLY A 86 -1.91 -11.79 3.81
CA GLY A 86 -3.05 -12.21 3.00
C GLY A 86 -2.87 -13.61 2.37
N ASN A 87 -3.49 -13.80 1.23
CA ASN A 87 -3.44 -15.05 0.48
C ASN A 87 -2.00 -15.40 0.09
N PHE A 88 -1.53 -16.53 0.58
CA PHE A 88 -0.14 -16.99 0.42
C PHE A 88 0.30 -17.10 -1.05
N SER A 89 -0.48 -17.81 -1.87
CA SER A 89 -0.13 -17.99 -3.29
C SER A 89 -0.26 -16.70 -4.09
N GLY A 90 -1.28 -15.88 -3.80
CA GLY A 90 -1.47 -14.57 -4.43
C GLY A 90 -0.31 -13.62 -4.16
N ILE A 91 0.14 -13.50 -2.90
CA ILE A 91 1.28 -12.65 -2.53
C ILE A 91 2.57 -13.13 -3.21
N ARG A 92 2.85 -14.44 -3.18
CA ARG A 92 4.07 -14.98 -3.82
C ARG A 92 4.05 -14.78 -5.34
N GLY A 93 2.92 -15.07 -5.97
CA GLY A 93 2.75 -14.90 -7.42
C GLY A 93 2.91 -13.43 -7.83
N SER A 94 2.25 -12.50 -7.12
CA SER A 94 2.36 -11.07 -7.42
C SER A 94 3.78 -10.53 -7.21
N LEU A 95 4.46 -10.94 -6.15
CA LEU A 95 5.85 -10.54 -5.90
C LEU A 95 6.82 -11.12 -6.94
N ALA A 96 6.61 -12.37 -7.38
CA ALA A 96 7.42 -12.96 -8.44
C ALA A 96 7.27 -12.21 -9.77
N VAL A 97 6.02 -11.91 -10.16
CA VAL A 97 5.72 -11.12 -11.37
C VAL A 97 6.29 -9.71 -11.25
N ALA A 98 6.08 -9.02 -10.12
CA ALA A 98 6.61 -7.69 -9.89
C ALA A 98 8.15 -7.64 -10.01
N LYS A 99 8.85 -8.61 -9.43
CA LYS A 99 10.31 -8.77 -9.55
C LYS A 99 10.74 -9.02 -10.99
N GLY A 100 10.03 -9.90 -11.72
CA GLY A 100 10.30 -10.17 -13.13
C GLY A 100 10.17 -8.90 -14.00
N ILE A 101 9.11 -8.12 -13.79
CA ILE A 101 8.92 -6.83 -14.50
C ILE A 101 10.04 -5.86 -14.14
N SER A 102 10.33 -5.67 -12.85
CA SER A 102 11.39 -4.77 -12.37
C SER A 102 12.74 -5.11 -12.99
N LEU A 103 13.14 -6.37 -12.95
CA LEU A 103 14.40 -6.82 -13.52
C LEU A 103 14.45 -6.67 -15.05
N SER A 104 13.38 -7.07 -15.75
CA SER A 104 13.36 -7.04 -17.23
C SER A 104 13.33 -5.63 -17.79
N LYS A 105 12.76 -4.67 -17.07
CA LYS A 105 12.62 -3.27 -17.49
C LYS A 105 13.59 -2.32 -16.80
N ASN A 106 14.41 -2.81 -15.89
CA ASN A 106 15.32 -2.02 -15.06
C ASN A 106 14.62 -0.83 -14.38
N ILE A 107 13.48 -1.11 -13.76
CA ILE A 107 12.69 -0.13 -13.01
C ILE A 107 12.59 -0.52 -11.54
N ASN A 108 12.34 0.46 -10.67
CA ASN A 108 12.31 0.23 -9.23
C ASN A 108 11.12 -0.65 -8.81
N LEU A 109 11.39 -1.57 -7.89
CA LEU A 109 10.36 -2.32 -7.18
C LEU A 109 10.27 -1.84 -5.74
N LEU A 110 9.07 -1.45 -5.31
CA LEU A 110 8.79 -1.04 -3.95
C LEU A 110 7.73 -1.95 -3.32
N GLY A 111 7.99 -2.32 -2.07
CA GLY A 111 7.08 -3.14 -1.28
C GLY A 111 6.24 -2.31 -0.32
N TYR A 112 5.00 -2.71 -0.13
CA TYR A 112 4.16 -2.19 0.94
C TYR A 112 3.40 -3.32 1.61
N ASN A 113 2.98 -3.10 2.85
CA ASN A 113 2.14 -4.07 3.54
C ASN A 113 0.77 -3.46 3.87
N THR A 114 -0.21 -4.33 4.07
CA THR A 114 -1.59 -3.92 4.30
C THR A 114 -1.74 -3.09 5.59
N PHE A 115 -0.93 -3.34 6.64
CA PHE A 115 -1.03 -2.58 7.89
C PHE A 115 -0.74 -1.09 7.69
N ILE A 116 0.36 -0.76 7.00
CA ILE A 116 0.69 0.65 6.76
C ILE A 116 -0.25 1.28 5.73
N TRP A 117 -0.64 0.51 4.71
CA TRP A 117 -1.50 1.01 3.64
C TRP A 117 -2.85 1.50 4.15
N ILE A 118 -3.52 0.73 5.01
CA ILE A 118 -4.81 1.14 5.59
C ILE A 118 -4.69 2.32 6.56
N CYS A 119 -3.49 2.60 7.07
CA CYS A 119 -3.23 3.73 7.96
C CYS A 119 -2.84 5.02 7.23
N SER A 120 -2.54 4.98 5.93
CA SER A 120 -1.98 6.09 5.16
C SER A 120 -2.73 7.42 5.32
N LYS A 121 -4.06 7.39 5.22
CA LYS A 121 -4.94 8.58 5.35
C LYS A 121 -4.95 9.22 6.74
N TYR A 122 -4.40 8.55 7.75
CA TYR A 122 -4.33 9.05 9.13
C TYR A 122 -2.95 9.63 9.49
N PHE A 123 -2.04 9.71 8.53
CA PHE A 123 -0.74 10.36 8.70
C PHE A 123 -0.92 11.77 9.27
N GLY A 124 -0.20 12.09 10.32
CA GLY A 124 -0.26 13.40 10.97
C GLY A 124 -1.48 13.67 11.85
N LYS A 125 -2.53 12.84 11.78
CA LYS A 125 -3.82 13.09 12.44
C LYS A 125 -3.95 12.47 13.82
N GLN A 126 -3.25 11.35 14.08
CA GLN A 126 -3.37 10.59 15.32
C GLN A 126 -1.98 10.34 15.92
N SER A 127 -1.84 10.50 17.23
CA SER A 127 -0.57 10.26 17.94
C SER A 127 -0.15 8.79 17.90
N SER A 128 -1.12 7.88 17.90
CA SER A 128 -0.93 6.43 17.80
C SER A 128 -2.07 5.80 17.01
N ILE A 129 -1.73 4.97 16.05
CA ILE A 129 -2.66 4.25 15.19
C ILE A 129 -2.39 2.76 15.37
N TYR A 130 -3.45 1.97 15.53
CA TYR A 130 -3.36 0.53 15.66
C TYR A 130 -4.05 -0.11 14.45
N ALA A 131 -3.27 -0.63 13.51
CA ALA A 131 -3.78 -1.40 12.39
C ALA A 131 -4.15 -2.80 12.87
N LEU A 132 -5.38 -3.21 12.64
CA LEU A 132 -5.93 -4.50 13.03
C LEU A 132 -6.35 -5.28 11.78
N ILE A 133 -5.81 -6.49 11.61
CA ILE A 133 -6.13 -7.36 10.48
C ILE A 133 -6.60 -8.71 11.02
N LYS A 134 -7.77 -9.19 10.55
CA LYS A 134 -8.20 -10.57 10.75
C LYS A 134 -7.74 -11.42 9.57
N PHE A 135 -7.04 -12.51 9.87
CA PHE A 135 -6.59 -13.49 8.87
C PHE A 135 -6.70 -14.91 9.45
N ARG A 136 -7.42 -15.80 8.78
CA ARG A 136 -7.64 -17.19 9.23
C ARG A 136 -8.09 -17.28 10.69
N GLU A 137 -9.18 -16.63 11.04
CA GLU A 137 -9.77 -16.58 12.39
C GLU A 137 -8.87 -15.99 13.49
N LYS A 138 -7.69 -15.49 13.17
CA LYS A 138 -6.75 -14.84 14.09
C LYS A 138 -6.72 -13.34 13.86
N TYR A 139 -6.50 -12.58 14.94
CA TYR A 139 -6.34 -11.13 14.88
C TYR A 139 -4.88 -10.74 15.04
N TYR A 140 -4.42 -9.88 14.18
CA TYR A 140 -3.06 -9.35 14.19
C TYR A 140 -3.10 -7.83 14.29
N ILE A 141 -2.28 -7.29 15.18
CA ILE A 141 -2.22 -5.85 15.43
C ILE A 141 -0.80 -5.32 15.29
N GLN A 142 -0.69 -4.14 14.68
CA GLN A 142 0.56 -3.40 14.61
C GLN A 142 0.32 -1.94 15.00
N LYS A 143 1.23 -1.36 15.78
CA LYS A 143 1.15 0.03 16.24
C LYS A 143 2.08 0.91 15.42
N PHE A 144 1.57 2.07 15.01
CA PHE A 144 2.29 3.13 14.33
C PHE A 144 2.22 4.44 15.13
N ASN A 145 3.23 5.30 14.96
CA ASN A 145 3.21 6.67 15.47
C ASN A 145 2.50 7.63 14.50
N LYS A 146 2.49 8.92 14.84
CA LYS A 146 1.88 10.00 14.05
C LYS A 146 2.38 10.06 12.60
N THR A 147 3.65 9.69 12.36
CA THR A 147 4.27 9.69 11.02
C THR A 147 4.30 8.31 10.38
N LEU A 148 3.45 7.39 10.84
CA LEU A 148 3.35 6.00 10.37
C LEU A 148 4.65 5.19 10.47
N ARG A 149 5.61 5.61 11.30
CA ARG A 149 6.74 4.76 11.66
C ARG A 149 6.26 3.68 12.61
N THR A 150 6.69 2.45 12.36
CA THR A 150 6.34 1.28 13.18
C THR A 150 6.87 1.43 14.59
N ILE A 151 5.99 1.30 15.61
CA ILE A 151 6.37 1.32 17.04
C ILE A 151 6.45 -0.09 17.60
N SER A 152 5.68 -1.03 17.08
CA SER A 152 5.66 -2.41 17.57
C SER A 152 5.80 -3.41 16.45
N LYS A 153 6.40 -4.57 16.75
CA LYS A 153 6.26 -5.75 15.87
C LYS A 153 4.77 -6.12 15.77
N ILE A 154 4.41 -6.83 14.71
CA ILE A 154 3.07 -7.42 14.57
C ILE A 154 2.86 -8.41 15.70
N LYS A 155 1.70 -8.36 16.33
CA LYS A 155 1.32 -9.24 17.45
C LYS A 155 0.04 -9.97 17.13
N LEU A 156 0.04 -11.28 17.39
CA LEU A 156 -1.18 -12.06 17.48
C LEU A 156 -1.92 -11.69 18.78
N ILE A 157 -3.21 -11.43 18.68
CA ILE A 157 -4.06 -11.07 19.82
C ILE A 157 -5.41 -11.77 19.73
N THR A 158 -6.07 -11.92 20.88
CA THR A 158 -7.41 -12.51 20.96
C THR A 158 -8.48 -11.43 20.83
N LYS A 159 -9.71 -11.85 20.53
CA LYS A 159 -10.90 -10.99 20.56
C LYS A 159 -11.05 -10.29 21.92
N ASP A 160 -10.90 -11.03 23.02
CA ASP A 160 -11.05 -10.47 24.37
C ASP A 160 -9.98 -9.40 24.65
N THR A 161 -8.75 -9.62 24.18
CA THR A 161 -7.70 -8.62 24.26
C THR A 161 -8.08 -7.34 23.51
N ILE A 162 -8.71 -7.43 22.33
CA ILE A 162 -9.20 -6.26 21.58
C ILE A 162 -10.23 -5.51 22.41
N LEU A 163 -11.25 -6.21 22.92
CA LEU A 163 -12.35 -5.63 23.66
C LEU A 163 -11.94 -5.03 25.02
N GLN A 164 -10.89 -5.56 25.65
CA GLN A 164 -10.43 -5.09 26.97
C GLN A 164 -9.35 -4.01 26.87
N LYS A 165 -8.29 -4.24 26.06
CA LYS A 165 -7.10 -3.39 26.06
C LYS A 165 -7.10 -2.33 24.97
N TYR A 166 -7.85 -2.54 23.89
CA TYR A 166 -7.83 -1.66 22.71
C TYR A 166 -9.15 -0.95 22.45
N LYS A 167 -10.16 -1.13 23.32
CA LYS A 167 -11.49 -0.49 23.18
C LYS A 167 -11.44 1.04 23.05
N ASP A 168 -10.44 1.68 23.68
CA ASP A 168 -10.25 3.13 23.67
C ASP A 168 -9.08 3.59 22.76
N LYS A 169 -8.55 2.68 21.92
CA LYS A 169 -7.44 2.99 21.02
C LYS A 169 -7.95 3.24 19.61
N PHE A 170 -7.28 4.12 18.88
CA PHE A 170 -7.63 4.38 17.49
C PHE A 170 -7.29 3.16 16.62
N LEU A 171 -8.32 2.32 16.36
CA LEU A 171 -8.19 1.08 15.59
C LEU A 171 -8.57 1.33 14.14
N VAL A 172 -7.76 0.81 13.22
CA VAL A 172 -7.99 0.88 11.78
C VAL A 172 -7.96 -0.53 11.21
N PHE A 173 -8.94 -0.90 10.40
CA PHE A 173 -8.93 -2.16 9.67
C PHE A 173 -9.48 -2.02 8.24
N PRO A 174 -9.08 -2.92 7.32
CA PRO A 174 -9.45 -2.82 5.92
C PRO A 174 -10.93 -3.17 5.71
N ARG A 175 -11.62 -2.38 4.86
CA ARG A 175 -13.01 -2.63 4.46
C ARG A 175 -13.19 -3.99 3.78
N SER A 176 -12.20 -4.44 3.01
CA SER A 176 -12.26 -5.70 2.26
C SER A 176 -12.58 -6.93 3.11
N ILE A 177 -12.18 -6.91 4.39
CA ILE A 177 -12.42 -8.00 5.34
C ILE A 177 -13.30 -7.57 6.52
N ALA A 178 -13.96 -6.42 6.44
CA ALA A 178 -14.79 -5.91 7.56
C ALA A 178 -15.92 -6.87 7.94
N LYS A 179 -16.52 -7.54 6.96
CA LYS A 179 -17.59 -8.54 7.18
C LYS A 179 -17.14 -9.75 8.01
N ASP A 180 -15.84 -10.03 8.05
CA ASP A 180 -15.29 -11.20 8.75
C ASP A 180 -14.98 -10.91 10.22
N TYR A 181 -15.13 -9.65 10.66
CA TYR A 181 -14.90 -9.28 12.04
C TYR A 181 -16.11 -9.61 12.93
N ASP A 182 -15.82 -9.91 14.18
CA ASP A 182 -16.83 -10.11 15.20
C ASP A 182 -17.69 -8.85 15.41
N LYS A 183 -19.00 -9.01 15.51
CA LYS A 183 -19.96 -7.89 15.69
C LYS A 183 -19.63 -7.00 16.90
N LYS A 184 -19.16 -7.58 18.02
CA LYS A 184 -18.77 -6.80 19.22
C LYS A 184 -17.57 -5.89 18.94
N ILE A 185 -16.61 -6.34 18.11
CA ILE A 185 -15.48 -5.49 17.69
C ILE A 185 -15.99 -4.34 16.81
N LEU A 186 -16.86 -4.64 15.84
CA LEU A 186 -17.43 -3.63 14.93
C LEU A 186 -18.26 -2.55 15.63
N GLN A 187 -18.78 -2.85 16.82
CA GLN A 187 -19.57 -1.92 17.63
C GLN A 187 -18.72 -0.98 18.51
N LEU A 188 -17.40 -1.15 18.56
CA LEU A 188 -16.53 -0.23 19.29
C LEU A 188 -16.55 1.15 18.61
N SER A 189 -16.69 2.22 19.39
CA SER A 189 -16.79 3.61 18.91
C SER A 189 -15.53 4.13 18.24
N ASN A 190 -14.40 3.51 18.50
CA ASN A 190 -13.05 3.91 18.03
C ASN A 190 -12.57 3.15 16.79
N ILE A 191 -13.47 2.39 16.16
CA ILE A 191 -13.17 1.65 14.94
C ILE A 191 -13.23 2.55 13.71
N ASN A 192 -12.22 2.45 12.88
CA ASN A 192 -12.11 3.14 11.60
C ASN A 192 -11.93 2.13 10.47
N ILE A 193 -12.94 2.05 9.61
CA ILE A 193 -12.87 1.18 8.43
C ILE A 193 -12.17 1.94 7.32
N ALA A 194 -11.04 1.42 6.86
CA ALA A 194 -10.25 2.02 5.80
C ALA A 194 -10.46 1.30 4.46
N GLU A 195 -10.62 2.06 3.41
CA GLU A 195 -10.50 1.56 2.05
C GLU A 195 -9.05 1.62 1.62
N SER A 196 -8.57 0.52 1.06
CA SER A 196 -7.26 0.49 0.43
C SER A 196 -7.32 1.24 -0.89
N ASN A 197 -6.53 2.30 -1.01
CA ASN A 197 -6.49 3.13 -2.20
C ASN A 197 -5.06 3.20 -2.75
N HIS A 198 -4.86 2.69 -3.96
CA HIS A 198 -3.53 2.68 -4.59
C HIS A 198 -2.94 4.09 -4.78
N LYS A 199 -3.75 5.13 -4.88
CA LYS A 199 -3.27 6.53 -4.94
C LYS A 199 -2.48 6.94 -3.69
N GLU A 200 -2.74 6.30 -2.56
CA GLU A 200 -2.03 6.57 -1.31
C GLU A 200 -0.60 6.02 -1.29
N LEU A 201 -0.27 5.10 -2.20
CA LEU A 201 1.08 4.53 -2.31
C LEU A 201 2.11 5.59 -2.74
N GLU A 202 1.72 6.52 -3.60
CA GLU A 202 2.57 7.67 -3.96
C GLU A 202 2.93 8.51 -2.73
N PHE A 203 1.93 8.81 -1.89
CA PHE A 203 2.16 9.50 -0.63
C PHE A 203 3.10 8.71 0.30
N LEU A 204 2.87 7.39 0.47
CA LEU A 204 3.72 6.55 1.31
C LEU A 204 5.17 6.54 0.81
N LYS A 205 5.38 6.48 -0.52
CA LYS A 205 6.71 6.58 -1.11
C LYS A 205 7.37 7.93 -0.80
N LEU A 206 6.67 9.04 -1.04
CA LEU A 206 7.18 10.40 -0.77
C LEU A 206 7.55 10.60 0.71
N LYS A 207 6.96 9.82 1.63
CA LYS A 207 7.30 9.82 3.06
C LYS A 207 8.38 8.80 3.45
N GLY A 208 8.94 8.06 2.49
CA GLY A 208 9.95 7.02 2.75
C GLY A 208 9.39 5.90 3.63
N LEU A 209 8.15 5.47 3.36
CA LEU A 209 7.42 4.48 4.15
C LEU A 209 7.19 3.17 3.40
N LEU A 210 7.74 3.01 2.20
CA LEU A 210 7.75 1.79 1.43
C LEU A 210 9.08 1.04 1.61
N ASP A 211 9.05 -0.27 1.43
CA ASP A 211 10.26 -1.10 1.46
C ASP A 211 10.94 -1.04 0.08
N GLU A 212 12.24 -0.76 0.03
CA GLU A 212 13.02 -0.63 -1.20
C GLU A 212 14.03 -1.78 -1.37
N ASP A 213 14.65 -2.25 -0.29
CA ASP A 213 15.77 -3.18 -0.37
C ASP A 213 15.35 -4.65 -0.47
N LEU A 214 14.53 -5.12 0.46
CA LEU A 214 14.17 -6.52 0.59
C LEU A 214 12.67 -6.76 0.48
N ILE A 215 12.19 -6.84 -0.76
CA ILE A 215 10.79 -7.12 -1.03
C ILE A 215 10.50 -8.62 -0.89
N LYS A 216 9.86 -9.01 0.20
CA LYS A 216 9.51 -10.40 0.52
C LYS A 216 8.10 -10.51 1.10
N PRO A 217 7.47 -11.69 1.03
CA PRO A 217 6.17 -11.90 1.65
C PRO A 217 6.21 -11.66 3.17
N LEU A 218 5.19 -10.97 3.68
CA LEU A 218 4.96 -10.79 5.10
C LEU A 218 4.08 -11.94 5.61
N TYR A 219 4.70 -12.94 6.22
CA TYR A 219 4.00 -14.07 6.81
C TYR A 219 3.61 -13.78 8.25
N LEU A 220 2.36 -14.12 8.58
CA LEU A 220 1.84 -14.10 9.95
C LEU A 220 1.92 -15.51 10.51
N SER A 221 2.70 -15.71 11.55
CA SER A 221 2.85 -16.96 12.31
C SER A 221 1.95 -16.96 13.55
#